data_86ef9f298f212262ffd94fc2219b27d0
#
_entry.id   86ef9f298f212262ffd94fc2219b27d0
#
_cell.length_a   1.000
_cell.length_b   1.000
_cell.length_c   1.000
_cell.angle_alpha   90.00
_cell.angle_beta   90.00
_cell.angle_gamma   90.00
#
_symmetry.space_group_name_H-M   'P 1'
#
loop_
_entity.id
_entity.type
_entity.pdbx_description
1 polymer ?
#
loop_
_entity_poly.entity_id
_entity_poly.type
_entity_poly.pdbx_seq_one_letter_code
_entity_poly.pdbx_strand_id
1 'polypeptide(L)'
;TPAYCPPTTIVVSRPELRPHEGDIRALRHAISGRPGIIVCGELAMEIGLADALTALAARLDCPILAEPLSNLRFGPHDRSHLCVRYNLWLADPQTASARRPEWILRFGGFPVTRNLQDYLACYPAIHALVEPWPRWSDPAHRLTHVLRAGPLAVCQALLAASPAPAPAGWAPPPPPSRWPAARGRRACGRASASARCRPTRSA
;
A
#
# COMPACT_ATOMS: atom_id res chain seq x y z
N THR A 1 -54.37 13.53 11.87
CA THR A 1 -53.22 12.62 11.59
C THR A 1 -52.47 13.26 10.45
N PRO A 2 -51.19 13.61 10.57
CA PRO A 2 -50.40 14.12 9.45
C PRO A 2 -50.32 13.05 8.37
N ALA A 3 -50.58 13.45 7.11
CA ALA A 3 -50.47 12.55 5.95
C ALA A 3 -49.03 12.13 5.79
N TYR A 4 -48.78 10.83 5.69
CA TYR A 4 -47.47 10.30 5.38
C TYR A 4 -47.07 10.77 3.95
N CYS A 5 -45.99 11.54 3.88
CA CYS A 5 -45.37 11.92 2.61
C CYS A 5 -44.27 10.91 2.36
N PRO A 6 -44.33 10.09 1.29
CA PRO A 6 -43.27 9.13 0.98
C PRO A 6 -41.96 9.91 0.70
N PRO A 7 -40.80 9.35 1.09
CA PRO A 7 -39.53 10.02 0.83
C PRO A 7 -39.31 10.16 -0.68
N THR A 8 -38.89 11.35 -1.08
CA THR A 8 -38.48 11.59 -2.45
C THR A 8 -37.21 10.82 -2.75
N THR A 9 -37.19 10.03 -3.83
CA THR A 9 -36.00 9.33 -4.27
C THR A 9 -34.93 10.34 -4.68
N ILE A 10 -33.80 10.31 -3.99
CA ILE A 10 -32.63 11.15 -4.33
C ILE A 10 -31.69 10.31 -5.20
N VAL A 11 -31.42 10.80 -6.41
CA VAL A 11 -30.40 10.19 -7.29
C VAL A 11 -29.06 10.89 -7.00
N VAL A 12 -28.11 10.13 -6.49
CA VAL A 12 -26.75 10.62 -6.21
C VAL A 12 -25.80 10.11 -7.29
N SER A 13 -25.30 11.03 -8.12
CA SER A 13 -24.21 10.73 -9.06
C SER A 13 -22.87 10.75 -8.34
N ARG A 14 -21.99 9.82 -8.66
CA ARG A 14 -20.61 9.79 -8.15
C ARG A 14 -19.66 10.19 -9.27
N PRO A 15 -18.75 11.13 -9.05
CA PRO A 15 -17.72 11.44 -10.03
C PRO A 15 -16.74 10.25 -10.15
N GLU A 16 -16.35 9.94 -11.37
CA GLU A 16 -15.28 8.99 -11.63
C GLU A 16 -13.95 9.74 -11.71
N LEU A 17 -13.07 9.51 -10.74
CA LEU A 17 -11.75 10.09 -10.69
C LEU A 17 -10.75 9.18 -11.40
N ARG A 18 -10.37 9.53 -12.62
CA ARG A 18 -9.39 8.79 -13.41
C ARG A 18 -7.98 9.35 -13.19
N PRO A 19 -6.94 8.50 -13.14
CA PRO A 19 -5.58 8.97 -13.05
C PRO A 19 -5.15 9.64 -14.37
N HIS A 20 -4.24 10.62 -14.27
CA HIS A 20 -3.63 11.21 -15.45
C HIS A 20 -2.64 10.19 -16.07
N GLU A 21 -2.63 10.07 -17.39
CA GLU A 21 -1.77 9.09 -18.09
C GLU A 21 -0.27 9.28 -17.82
N GLY A 22 0.17 10.54 -17.68
CA GLY A 22 1.54 10.88 -17.32
C GLY A 22 1.95 10.30 -15.96
N ASP A 23 1.05 10.38 -14.98
CA ASP A 23 1.29 9.86 -13.62
C ASP A 23 1.38 8.33 -13.63
N ILE A 24 0.50 7.67 -14.38
CA ILE A 24 0.54 6.21 -14.55
C ILE A 24 1.84 5.78 -15.24
N ARG A 25 2.28 6.50 -16.25
CA ARG A 25 3.53 6.22 -16.96
C ARG A 25 4.75 6.37 -16.04
N ALA A 26 4.78 7.44 -15.25
CA ALA A 26 5.83 7.70 -14.27
C ALA A 26 5.85 6.62 -13.19
N LEU A 27 4.69 6.29 -12.62
CA LEU A 27 4.56 5.24 -11.60
C LEU A 27 4.96 3.87 -12.15
N ARG A 28 4.48 3.51 -13.35
CA ARG A 28 4.89 2.26 -14.01
C ARG A 28 6.41 2.17 -14.15
N HIS A 29 7.06 3.24 -14.62
CA HIS A 29 8.53 3.28 -14.76
C HIS A 29 9.22 3.08 -13.41
N ALA A 30 8.69 3.67 -12.37
CA ALA A 30 9.24 3.62 -11.02
C ALA A 30 9.15 2.23 -10.37
N ILE A 31 8.08 1.45 -10.66
CA ILE A 31 7.82 0.15 -9.99
C ILE A 31 8.20 -1.07 -10.84
N SER A 32 8.32 -0.93 -12.16
CA SER A 32 8.51 -2.05 -13.09
C SER A 32 9.84 -2.75 -12.88
N GLY A 33 9.80 -4.09 -12.73
CA GLY A 33 11.00 -4.93 -12.58
C GLY A 33 11.73 -4.78 -11.23
N ARG A 34 11.11 -4.13 -10.25
CA ARG A 34 11.70 -3.86 -8.94
C ARG A 34 10.91 -4.53 -7.82
N PRO A 35 11.56 -4.93 -6.72
CA PRO A 35 10.89 -5.49 -5.56
C PRO A 35 10.03 -4.42 -4.87
N GLY A 36 8.77 -4.75 -4.60
CA GLY A 36 7.87 -3.81 -3.95
C GLY A 36 6.67 -4.47 -3.29
N ILE A 37 5.85 -3.68 -2.66
CA ILE A 37 4.67 -4.14 -1.93
C ILE A 37 3.45 -3.27 -2.24
N ILE A 38 2.30 -3.90 -2.24
CA ILE A 38 1.01 -3.22 -2.18
C ILE A 38 0.53 -3.24 -0.72
N VAL A 39 0.07 -2.11 -0.21
CA VAL A 39 -0.51 -2.00 1.12
C VAL A 39 -1.94 -1.51 1.00
N CYS A 40 -2.88 -2.28 1.53
CA CYS A 40 -4.28 -1.89 1.56
C CYS A 40 -4.72 -1.64 3.01
N GLY A 41 -4.93 -0.38 3.32
CA GLY A 41 -5.49 0.07 4.60
C GLY A 41 -7.02 0.01 4.61
N GLU A 42 -7.66 0.90 5.36
CA GLU A 42 -9.12 1.07 5.29
C GLU A 42 -9.51 1.47 3.86
N LEU A 43 -10.30 0.64 3.22
CA LEU A 43 -10.62 0.77 1.81
C LEU A 43 -12.10 0.50 1.57
N ALA A 44 -12.80 1.45 0.98
CA ALA A 44 -14.14 1.23 0.48
C ALA A 44 -14.06 0.33 -0.77
N MET A 45 -14.73 -0.81 -0.71
CA MET A 45 -14.73 -1.74 -1.84
C MET A 45 -15.80 -1.34 -2.85
N GLU A 46 -15.37 -1.24 -4.10
CA GLU A 46 -16.23 -1.14 -5.26
C GLU A 46 -16.17 -2.45 -6.07
N ILE A 47 -17.17 -2.70 -6.88
CA ILE A 47 -17.27 -3.92 -7.70
C ILE A 47 -16.02 -4.00 -8.62
N GLY A 48 -15.34 -5.14 -8.57
CA GLY A 48 -14.14 -5.41 -9.38
C GLY A 48 -12.82 -4.90 -8.79
N LEU A 49 -12.84 -4.13 -7.70
CA LEU A 49 -11.59 -3.61 -7.11
C LEU A 49 -10.72 -4.74 -6.53
N ALA A 50 -11.32 -5.71 -5.84
CA ALA A 50 -10.56 -6.83 -5.29
C ALA A 50 -9.85 -7.64 -6.38
N ASP A 51 -10.54 -7.94 -7.45
CA ASP A 51 -9.97 -8.67 -8.61
C ASP A 51 -8.89 -7.85 -9.29
N ALA A 52 -9.08 -6.53 -9.47
CA ALA A 52 -8.09 -5.66 -10.08
C ALA A 52 -6.82 -5.53 -9.23
N LEU A 53 -6.95 -5.43 -7.89
CA LEU A 53 -5.82 -5.39 -6.96
C LEU A 53 -5.01 -6.69 -6.98
N THR A 54 -5.70 -7.82 -6.94
CA THR A 54 -5.03 -9.13 -6.95
C THR A 54 -4.41 -9.45 -8.30
N ALA A 55 -5.05 -9.08 -9.41
CA ALA A 55 -4.49 -9.17 -10.75
C ALA A 55 -3.23 -8.28 -10.90
N LEU A 56 -3.27 -7.06 -10.34
CA LEU A 56 -2.11 -6.17 -10.33
C LEU A 56 -0.95 -6.75 -9.52
N ALA A 57 -1.23 -7.32 -8.34
CA ALA A 57 -0.23 -7.97 -7.50
C ALA A 57 0.39 -9.19 -8.21
N ALA A 58 -0.42 -10.01 -8.86
CA ALA A 58 0.05 -11.13 -9.67
C ALA A 58 0.91 -10.67 -10.85
N ARG A 59 0.51 -9.58 -11.52
CA ARG A 59 1.28 -9.00 -12.64
C ARG A 59 2.64 -8.47 -12.20
N LEU A 60 2.71 -7.87 -11.01
CA LEU A 60 3.94 -7.31 -10.44
C LEU A 60 4.75 -8.35 -9.65
N ASP A 61 4.22 -9.55 -9.44
CA ASP A 61 4.77 -10.59 -8.56
C ASP A 61 5.11 -10.04 -7.16
N CYS A 62 4.17 -9.33 -6.55
CA CYS A 62 4.38 -8.66 -5.27
C CYS A 62 3.27 -9.01 -4.26
N PRO A 63 3.56 -8.99 -2.95
CA PRO A 63 2.57 -9.23 -1.92
C PRO A 63 1.65 -8.02 -1.72
N ILE A 64 0.39 -8.31 -1.37
CA ILE A 64 -0.56 -7.34 -0.82
C ILE A 64 -0.60 -7.51 0.69
N LEU A 65 -0.13 -6.51 1.43
CA LEU A 65 -0.28 -6.45 2.89
C LEU A 65 -1.66 -5.90 3.21
N ALA A 66 -2.61 -6.82 3.46
CA ALA A 66 -4.00 -6.46 3.67
C ALA A 66 -4.30 -6.20 5.15
N GLU A 67 -4.56 -4.94 5.51
CA GLU A 67 -5.01 -4.55 6.85
C GLU A 67 -6.40 -5.15 7.17
N PRO A 68 -6.80 -5.27 8.43
CA PRO A 68 -8.13 -5.79 8.81
C PRO A 68 -9.29 -5.03 8.14
N LEU A 69 -9.15 -3.71 7.97
CA LEU A 69 -10.17 -2.85 7.39
C LEU A 69 -10.09 -2.73 5.86
N SER A 70 -9.18 -3.48 5.22
CA SER A 70 -9.01 -3.42 3.76
C SER A 70 -10.15 -4.05 2.97
N ASN A 71 -11.01 -4.84 3.62
CA ASN A 71 -12.06 -5.65 2.99
C ASN A 71 -11.56 -6.69 1.96
N LEU A 72 -10.23 -6.95 1.92
CA LEU A 72 -9.62 -7.91 0.98
C LEU A 72 -9.36 -9.29 1.58
N ARG A 73 -9.46 -9.44 2.91
CA ARG A 73 -9.07 -10.69 3.58
C ARG A 73 -9.99 -11.86 3.27
N PHE A 74 -11.23 -11.56 2.85
CA PHE A 74 -12.29 -12.52 2.55
C PHE A 74 -12.93 -12.16 1.22
N GLY A 75 -13.44 -13.16 0.50
CA GLY A 75 -14.12 -12.95 -0.77
C GLY A 75 -13.77 -14.04 -1.79
N PRO A 76 -14.41 -14.01 -2.97
CA PRO A 76 -14.19 -14.98 -4.03
C PRO A 76 -12.95 -14.71 -4.90
N HIS A 77 -12.31 -13.53 -4.78
CA HIS A 77 -11.13 -13.13 -5.53
C HIS A 77 -9.90 -14.00 -5.20
N ASP A 78 -8.92 -14.03 -6.09
CA ASP A 78 -7.66 -14.74 -5.86
C ASP A 78 -6.92 -14.15 -4.65
N ARG A 79 -6.42 -15.02 -3.77
CA ARG A 79 -5.72 -14.66 -2.53
C ARG A 79 -4.27 -15.12 -2.50
N SER A 80 -3.74 -15.59 -3.61
CA SER A 80 -2.36 -16.12 -3.69
C SER A 80 -1.30 -15.09 -3.29
N HIS A 81 -1.52 -13.81 -3.62
CA HIS A 81 -0.65 -12.70 -3.27
C HIS A 81 -1.05 -11.96 -1.99
N LEU A 82 -2.15 -12.37 -1.32
CA LEU A 82 -2.61 -11.73 -0.09
C LEU A 82 -1.81 -12.19 1.12
N CYS A 83 -1.12 -11.26 1.75
CA CYS A 83 -0.39 -11.48 2.98
C CYS A 83 -1.17 -10.93 4.18
N VAL A 84 -2.07 -11.73 4.76
CA VAL A 84 -2.88 -11.34 5.94
C VAL A 84 -2.14 -11.50 7.25
N ARG A 85 -1.07 -12.31 7.27
CA ARG A 85 -0.23 -12.57 8.45
C ARG A 85 1.08 -11.82 8.43
N TYR A 86 1.19 -10.76 7.64
CA TYR A 86 2.41 -9.95 7.48
C TYR A 86 2.95 -9.44 8.83
N ASN A 87 2.08 -9.16 9.80
CA ASN A 87 2.50 -8.70 11.14
C ASN A 87 3.43 -9.69 11.84
N LEU A 88 3.34 -10.96 11.50
CA LEU A 88 4.17 -12.00 12.08
C LEU A 88 5.60 -11.92 11.56
N TRP A 89 5.82 -11.82 10.26
CA TRP A 89 7.18 -11.69 9.73
C TRP A 89 7.76 -10.28 9.90
N LEU A 90 6.92 -9.24 9.98
CA LEU A 90 7.36 -7.89 10.32
C LEU A 90 7.84 -7.77 11.79
N ALA A 91 7.39 -8.66 12.68
CA ALA A 91 7.86 -8.71 14.05
C ALA A 91 9.29 -9.27 14.16
N ASP A 92 9.80 -9.97 13.14
CA ASP A 92 11.17 -10.45 13.07
C ASP A 92 12.03 -9.46 12.24
N PRO A 93 12.99 -8.74 12.88
CA PRO A 93 13.81 -7.75 12.21
C PRO A 93 14.67 -8.32 11.07
N GLN A 94 15.09 -9.58 11.17
CA GLN A 94 15.90 -10.21 10.12
C GLN A 94 15.06 -10.45 8.87
N THR A 95 13.87 -11.03 9.02
CA THR A 95 12.94 -11.25 7.93
C THR A 95 12.48 -9.91 7.32
N ALA A 96 12.16 -8.93 8.14
CA ALA A 96 11.76 -7.60 7.67
C ALA A 96 12.87 -6.91 6.88
N SER A 97 14.13 -7.00 7.33
CA SER A 97 15.27 -6.36 6.65
C SER A 97 15.68 -7.09 5.36
N ALA A 98 15.50 -8.40 5.29
CA ALA A 98 15.74 -9.18 4.08
C ALA A 98 14.73 -8.87 2.96
N ARG A 99 13.61 -8.23 3.31
CA ARG A 99 12.51 -7.92 2.39
C ARG A 99 12.29 -6.42 2.26
N ARG A 100 13.33 -5.71 1.87
CA ARG A 100 13.27 -4.27 1.64
C ARG A 100 12.56 -3.96 0.33
N PRO A 101 11.42 -3.24 0.35
CA PRO A 101 10.78 -2.81 -0.88
C PRO A 101 11.54 -1.60 -1.47
N GLU A 102 11.65 -1.56 -2.77
CA GLU A 102 12.09 -0.38 -3.49
C GLU A 102 10.92 0.56 -3.80
N TRP A 103 9.70 0.01 -3.80
CA TRP A 103 8.48 0.80 -3.93
C TRP A 103 7.35 0.25 -3.04
N ILE A 104 6.48 1.17 -2.64
CA ILE A 104 5.28 0.91 -1.85
C ILE A 104 4.12 1.59 -2.56
N LEU A 105 3.11 0.81 -2.93
CA LEU A 105 1.86 1.33 -3.49
C LEU A 105 0.76 1.14 -2.45
N ARG A 106 0.29 2.24 -1.89
CA ARG A 106 -0.70 2.24 -0.82
C ARG A 106 -2.07 2.65 -1.34
N PHE A 107 -3.09 1.89 -0.95
CA PHE A 107 -4.50 2.16 -1.20
C PHE A 107 -5.23 2.37 0.11
N GLY A 108 -6.07 3.40 0.16
CA GLY A 108 -6.90 3.71 1.31
C GLY A 108 -6.14 4.26 2.52
N GLY A 109 -6.74 4.09 3.71
CA GLY A 109 -6.26 4.68 4.96
C GLY A 109 -4.84 4.27 5.36
N PHE A 110 -4.24 5.03 6.29
CA PHE A 110 -2.95 4.67 6.86
C PHE A 110 -3.08 3.40 7.69
N PRO A 111 -2.11 2.46 7.61
CA PRO A 111 -2.17 1.21 8.36
C PRO A 111 -2.30 1.43 9.87
N VAL A 112 -3.13 0.61 10.53
CA VAL A 112 -3.29 0.64 11.99
C VAL A 112 -2.29 -0.25 12.72
N THR A 113 -1.73 -1.24 12.03
CA THR A 113 -0.78 -2.21 12.60
C THR A 113 0.58 -1.58 12.83
N ARG A 114 1.04 -1.51 14.08
CA ARG A 114 2.29 -0.84 14.47
C ARG A 114 3.52 -1.34 13.71
N ASN A 115 3.70 -2.67 13.61
CA ASN A 115 4.86 -3.22 12.90
C ASN A 115 4.89 -2.82 11.43
N LEU A 116 3.72 -2.68 10.79
CA LEU A 116 3.64 -2.20 9.40
C LEU A 116 3.99 -0.71 9.31
N GLN A 117 3.49 0.12 10.24
CA GLN A 117 3.87 1.53 10.30
C GLN A 117 5.37 1.72 10.43
N ASP A 118 6.00 0.99 11.37
CA ASP A 118 7.45 1.04 11.58
C ASP A 118 8.22 0.55 10.35
N TYR A 119 7.75 -0.51 9.69
CA TYR A 119 8.34 -1.02 8.46
C TYR A 119 8.28 0.01 7.31
N LEU A 120 7.13 0.66 7.11
CA LEU A 120 6.96 1.70 6.08
C LEU A 120 7.83 2.93 6.36
N ALA A 121 8.12 3.23 7.62
CA ALA A 121 8.97 4.35 8.02
C ALA A 121 10.47 4.06 7.91
N CYS A 122 10.88 2.77 8.01
CA CYS A 122 12.30 2.40 8.10
C CYS A 122 13.05 2.45 6.76
N TYR A 123 12.38 2.24 5.62
CA TYR A 123 13.07 2.08 4.36
C TYR A 123 12.80 3.23 3.40
N PRO A 124 13.87 3.81 2.79
CA PRO A 124 13.71 4.74 1.69
C PRO A 124 13.21 3.97 0.45
N ALA A 125 11.99 4.21 0.07
CA ALA A 125 11.34 3.60 -1.07
C ALA A 125 10.51 4.65 -1.81
N ILE A 126 10.20 4.41 -3.07
CA ILE A 126 9.15 5.15 -3.75
C ILE A 126 7.84 4.81 -3.05
N HIS A 127 7.18 5.80 -2.47
CA HIS A 127 5.95 5.59 -1.71
C HIS A 127 4.80 6.36 -2.37
N ALA A 128 4.00 5.63 -3.12
CA ALA A 128 2.83 6.17 -3.81
C ALA A 128 1.56 5.87 -3.02
N LEU A 129 0.71 6.87 -2.83
CA LEU A 129 -0.63 6.75 -2.25
C LEU A 129 -1.67 6.97 -3.34
N VAL A 130 -2.62 6.06 -3.45
CA VAL A 130 -3.85 6.24 -4.23
C VAL A 130 -4.97 6.64 -3.29
N GLU A 131 -5.42 7.89 -3.39
CA GLU A 131 -6.43 8.47 -2.51
C GLU A 131 -7.33 9.42 -3.31
N PRO A 132 -8.59 9.06 -3.57
CA PRO A 132 -9.48 9.89 -4.37
C PRO A 132 -9.89 11.20 -3.67
N TRP A 133 -9.85 11.23 -2.35
CA TRP A 133 -10.31 12.37 -1.56
C TRP A 133 -9.17 13.35 -1.24
N PRO A 134 -9.45 14.63 -0.97
CA PRO A 134 -8.43 15.65 -0.69
C PRO A 134 -7.80 15.51 0.69
N ARG A 135 -7.58 14.29 1.14
CA ARG A 135 -6.91 13.94 2.38
C ARG A 135 -5.76 12.97 2.09
N TRP A 136 -4.71 13.07 2.85
CA TRP A 136 -3.71 12.00 2.93
C TRP A 136 -3.20 11.88 4.35
N SER A 137 -2.86 10.68 4.75
CA SER A 137 -2.23 10.41 6.02
C SER A 137 -0.80 9.92 5.77
N ASP A 138 0.17 10.73 6.19
CA ASP A 138 1.61 10.43 6.07
C ASP A 138 2.37 10.87 7.32
N PRO A 139 2.12 10.23 8.47
CA PRO A 139 2.74 10.63 9.74
C PRO A 139 4.27 10.47 9.75
N ALA A 140 4.82 9.68 8.82
CA ALA A 140 6.25 9.45 8.70
C ALA A 140 6.93 10.34 7.64
N HIS A 141 6.17 11.18 6.94
CA HIS A 141 6.64 12.04 5.83
C HIS A 141 7.43 11.26 4.78
N ARG A 142 6.86 10.13 4.33
CA ARG A 142 7.49 9.21 3.37
C ARG A 142 6.87 9.21 1.99
N LEU A 143 5.70 9.82 1.80
CA LEU A 143 5.06 9.87 0.49
C LEU A 143 5.92 10.62 -0.52
N THR A 144 6.13 10.00 -1.67
CA THR A 144 6.78 10.59 -2.83
C THR A 144 5.77 10.95 -3.91
N HIS A 145 4.64 10.24 -3.96
CA HIS A 145 3.57 10.44 -4.94
C HIS A 145 2.20 10.33 -4.28
N VAL A 146 1.27 11.17 -4.69
CA VAL A 146 -0.15 11.06 -4.33
C VAL A 146 -0.98 11.11 -5.61
N LEU A 147 -1.63 10.00 -5.94
CA LEU A 147 -2.52 9.89 -7.08
C LEU A 147 -3.96 10.18 -6.64
N ARG A 148 -4.52 11.28 -7.12
CA ARG A 148 -5.91 11.69 -6.88
C ARG A 148 -6.84 11.01 -7.86
N ALA A 149 -7.02 9.70 -7.69
CA ALA A 149 -7.81 8.88 -8.60
C ALA A 149 -8.50 7.73 -7.86
N GLY A 150 -9.52 7.16 -8.48
CA GLY A 150 -10.20 5.98 -7.96
C GLY A 150 -9.27 4.77 -7.93
N PRO A 151 -9.25 3.98 -6.84
CA PRO A 151 -8.40 2.80 -6.72
C PRO A 151 -8.55 1.82 -7.89
N LEU A 152 -9.77 1.52 -8.31
CA LEU A 152 -10.04 0.63 -9.43
C LEU A 152 -9.46 1.18 -10.74
N ALA A 153 -9.67 2.47 -11.01
CA ALA A 153 -9.16 3.12 -12.22
C ALA A 153 -7.62 3.09 -12.29
N VAL A 154 -6.93 3.29 -11.15
CA VAL A 154 -5.46 3.18 -11.07
C VAL A 154 -4.99 1.75 -11.33
N CYS A 155 -5.63 0.74 -10.71
CA CYS A 155 -5.30 -0.66 -10.95
C CYS A 155 -5.46 -1.04 -12.42
N GLN A 156 -6.58 -0.67 -13.04
CA GLN A 156 -6.84 -0.94 -14.46
C GLN A 156 -5.83 -0.24 -15.38
N ALA A 157 -5.51 1.03 -15.10
CA ALA A 157 -4.54 1.77 -15.89
C ALA A 157 -3.12 1.18 -15.78
N LEU A 158 -2.71 0.73 -14.59
CA LEU A 158 -1.42 0.07 -14.40
C LEU A 158 -1.39 -1.31 -15.09
N LEU A 159 -2.46 -2.09 -15.00
CA LEU A 159 -2.57 -3.37 -15.71
C LEU A 159 -2.46 -3.18 -17.23
N ALA A 160 -3.17 -2.19 -17.77
CA ALA A 160 -3.10 -1.85 -19.21
C ALA A 160 -1.69 -1.40 -19.62
N ALA A 161 -0.99 -0.67 -18.75
CA ALA A 161 0.40 -0.26 -18.97
C ALA A 161 1.43 -1.41 -18.87
N SER A 162 1.00 -2.61 -18.45
CA SER A 162 1.80 -3.84 -18.41
C SER A 162 3.19 -3.69 -17.77
N PRO A 163 3.31 -3.38 -16.47
CA PRO A 163 4.59 -3.30 -15.79
C PRO A 163 5.26 -4.68 -15.73
N ALA A 164 6.59 -4.71 -15.75
CA ALA A 164 7.34 -5.95 -15.57
C ALA A 164 7.24 -6.46 -14.12
N PRO A 165 7.22 -7.78 -13.88
CA PRO A 165 7.19 -8.35 -12.55
C PRO A 165 8.49 -8.06 -11.78
N ALA A 166 8.42 -8.21 -10.45
CA ALA A 166 9.59 -8.16 -9.59
C ALA A 166 10.59 -9.30 -9.92
N PRO A 167 11.86 -9.17 -9.51
CA PRO A 167 12.82 -10.25 -9.62
C PRO A 167 12.34 -11.53 -8.92
N ALA A 168 12.65 -12.69 -9.47
CA ALA A 168 12.28 -13.98 -8.90
C ALA A 168 12.71 -14.10 -7.42
N GLY A 169 11.83 -14.67 -6.58
CA GLY A 169 12.10 -14.87 -5.17
C GLY A 169 11.71 -13.71 -4.25
N TRP A 170 11.12 -12.65 -4.77
CA TRP A 170 10.60 -11.54 -3.96
C TRP A 170 9.31 -11.89 -3.19
N ALA A 171 8.56 -12.88 -3.63
CA ALA A 171 7.31 -13.28 -2.97
C ALA A 171 7.47 -13.43 -1.43
N PRO A 172 6.43 -13.11 -0.63
CA PRO A 172 6.51 -13.25 0.81
C PRO A 172 6.81 -14.71 1.18
N PRO A 173 7.57 -14.97 2.26
CA PRO A 173 7.80 -16.33 2.71
C PRO A 173 6.46 -16.99 3.05
N PRO A 174 6.30 -18.29 2.81
CA PRO A 174 5.17 -19.03 3.34
C PRO A 174 5.12 -18.86 4.86
N PRO A 175 3.94 -18.86 5.48
CA PRO A 175 3.84 -18.75 6.93
C PRO A 175 4.70 -19.84 7.56
N PRO A 176 5.51 -19.53 8.60
CA PRO A 176 6.33 -20.51 9.26
C PRO A 176 5.44 -21.65 9.80
N SER A 177 5.84 -22.89 9.57
CA SER A 177 5.15 -24.09 10.05
C SER A 177 5.15 -24.20 11.57
N ARG A 178 6.08 -23.51 12.25
CA ARG A 178 6.13 -23.29 13.70
C ARG A 178 6.51 -21.86 14.01
N TRP A 179 5.80 -21.26 14.94
CA TRP A 179 6.06 -19.93 15.44
C TRP A 179 7.30 -19.95 16.37
N PRO A 180 8.36 -19.17 16.10
CA PRO A 180 9.42 -18.99 17.08
C PRO A 180 8.87 -18.18 18.26
N ALA A 181 9.15 -18.64 19.48
CA ALA A 181 8.83 -17.90 20.70
C ALA A 181 9.37 -16.45 20.58
N ALA A 182 8.54 -15.48 20.97
CA ALA A 182 8.86 -14.06 20.88
C ALA A 182 10.22 -13.78 21.55
N ARG A 183 11.26 -13.59 20.74
CA ARG A 183 12.53 -13.04 21.23
C ARG A 183 12.35 -11.56 21.49
N GLY A 184 12.78 -11.12 22.65
CA GLY A 184 12.66 -9.77 23.15
C GLY A 184 13.00 -8.71 22.10
N ARG A 185 12.17 -7.66 22.07
CA ARG A 185 12.27 -6.52 21.19
C ARG A 185 13.66 -5.90 21.27
N ARG A 186 14.49 -6.12 20.27
CA ARG A 186 15.64 -5.25 20.03
C ARG A 186 15.13 -4.08 19.18
N ALA A 187 15.26 -2.89 19.75
CA ALA A 187 14.92 -1.65 19.06
C ALA A 187 15.65 -1.61 17.71
N CYS A 188 14.91 -1.28 16.66
CA CYS A 188 15.47 -0.85 15.39
C CYS A 188 16.44 0.29 15.71
N GLY A 189 17.75 0.10 15.46
CA GLY A 189 18.75 1.09 15.77
C GLY A 189 18.38 2.40 15.08
N ARG A 190 18.09 3.42 15.87
CA ARG A 190 17.97 4.78 15.37
C ARG A 190 19.30 5.11 14.70
N ALA A 191 19.32 5.19 13.37
CA ALA A 191 20.39 5.88 12.69
C ALA A 191 20.40 7.31 13.25
N SER A 192 21.43 7.65 14.00
CA SER A 192 21.62 8.96 14.59
C SER A 192 21.72 10.00 13.46
N ALA A 193 20.63 10.72 13.23
CA ALA A 193 20.63 11.91 12.40
C ALA A 193 21.34 13.03 13.17
N SER A 194 22.68 13.01 13.20
CA SER A 194 23.51 14.14 13.61
C SER A 194 24.32 14.65 12.43
N ALA A 195 23.64 15.14 11.40
CA ALA A 195 24.23 16.09 10.46
C ALA A 195 23.59 17.45 10.75
N ARG A 196 24.19 18.17 11.71
CA ARG A 196 23.89 19.60 11.94
C ARG A 196 24.35 20.37 10.72
N CYS A 197 23.38 20.86 9.96
CA CYS A 197 23.60 21.88 8.94
C CYS A 197 24.09 23.15 9.69
N ARG A 198 25.37 23.52 9.57
CA ARG A 198 25.88 24.80 10.02
C ARG A 198 25.56 25.84 8.95
N PRO A 199 24.93 26.96 9.26
CA PRO A 199 24.84 28.07 8.32
C PRO A 199 26.24 28.68 8.17
N THR A 200 26.78 28.73 6.95
CA THR A 200 27.93 29.54 6.58
C THR A 200 27.51 31.01 6.61
N ARG A 201 28.02 31.78 7.57
CA ARG A 201 28.03 33.25 7.50
C ARG A 201 29.09 33.63 6.47
N SER A 202 28.69 34.26 5.39
CA SER A 202 29.57 35.05 4.52
C SER A 202 29.77 36.43 5.13
N ALA A 203 31.02 36.81 5.24
CA ALA A 203 31.44 38.18 5.48
C ALA A 203 31.30 39.01 4.19
#